data_7cbf9559f7388418ab96bf3a1d5b134b
#
_entry.id   7cbf9559f7388418ab96bf3a1d5b134b
#
_cell.length_a   1.000
_cell.length_b   1.000
_cell.length_c   1.000
_cell.angle_alpha   90.00
_cell.angle_beta   90.00
_cell.angle_gamma   90.00
#
_symmetry.space_group_name_H-M   'P 1'
#
loop_
_entity.id
_entity.type
_entity.pdbx_description
1 polymer ?
#
loop_
_entity_poly.entity_id
_entity_poly.type
_entity_poly.pdbx_seq_one_letter_code
_entity_poly.pdbx_strand_id
1 'polypeptide(L)'
;MENVVVLIVGAGPAGLSIAACLSQLSIPYVILERESCSASLWRNRAYDRLKLHLAKEFCELPHMSYPVDAPTYIPKALFVKYLDDYVERFNIRPKYHTSVESSTYDNDKKCWSIVIHVMTKELIRLGMTLAHRLPLNLVDNILVMAANFIFGDLSRHGITRPKMGPMALKSKTGRSAVIDVGTVGLIKKGIIEVQGCTNKIFGNIVEFKCGKKISFDMIVFATGYKSTTNIWLKNGESMLNDNGLPIKEYPNHWKGENGLYCAGLARRGLAGIAVDAKNIAKDIKSMIGSMSS
;
A
#
# COMPACT_ATOMS: atom_id res chain seq x y z
N MET A 1 28.76 9.36 18.37
CA MET A 1 27.82 9.52 17.22
C MET A 1 28.31 8.60 16.13
N GLU A 2 27.52 7.63 15.68
CA GLU A 2 27.84 6.87 14.47
C GLU A 2 27.55 7.77 13.27
N ASN A 3 28.54 8.11 12.47
CA ASN A 3 28.33 8.78 11.19
C ASN A 3 27.79 7.74 10.18
N VAL A 4 26.52 7.82 9.90
CA VAL A 4 25.84 6.90 8.98
C VAL A 4 25.55 7.61 7.68
N VAL A 5 25.95 7.02 6.55
CA VAL A 5 25.73 7.61 5.22
C VAL A 5 24.25 7.60 4.85
N VAL A 6 23.54 6.50 5.17
CA VAL A 6 22.11 6.34 4.88
C VAL A 6 21.39 5.77 6.09
N LEU A 7 20.34 6.44 6.55
CA LEU A 7 19.42 5.95 7.57
C LEU A 7 18.10 5.53 6.91
N ILE A 8 17.68 4.28 7.16
CA ILE A 8 16.39 3.75 6.74
C ILE A 8 15.49 3.60 7.98
N VAL A 9 14.29 4.16 7.94
CA VAL A 9 13.31 4.05 9.02
C VAL A 9 12.20 3.08 8.62
N GLY A 10 12.13 1.95 9.32
CA GLY A 10 11.20 0.85 9.12
C GLY A 10 11.77 -0.31 8.29
N ALA A 11 11.65 -1.54 8.82
CA ALA A 11 12.06 -2.78 8.16
C ALA A 11 10.87 -3.53 7.51
N GLY A 12 9.91 -2.80 6.96
CA GLY A 12 8.89 -3.33 6.07
C GLY A 12 9.43 -3.59 4.65
N PRO A 13 8.59 -4.11 3.72
CA PRO A 13 9.04 -4.41 2.34
C PRO A 13 9.74 -3.24 1.65
N ALA A 14 9.33 -1.98 1.93
CA ALA A 14 9.98 -0.78 1.36
C ALA A 14 11.41 -0.60 1.89
N GLY A 15 11.59 -0.61 3.22
CA GLY A 15 12.92 -0.46 3.82
C GLY A 15 13.86 -1.61 3.44
N LEU A 16 13.37 -2.85 3.43
CA LEU A 16 14.13 -4.01 2.99
C LEU A 16 14.58 -3.89 1.53
N SER A 17 13.69 -3.39 0.65
CA SER A 17 14.02 -3.17 -0.76
C SER A 17 15.12 -2.12 -0.96
N ILE A 18 15.05 -1.01 -0.21
CA ILE A 18 16.10 0.02 -0.25
C ILE A 18 17.42 -0.57 0.26
N ALA A 19 17.39 -1.28 1.40
CA ALA A 19 18.55 -1.90 1.98
C ALA A 19 19.24 -2.87 0.99
N ALA A 20 18.49 -3.72 0.31
CA ALA A 20 19.02 -4.62 -0.70
C ALA A 20 19.64 -3.87 -1.90
N CYS A 21 18.98 -2.82 -2.40
CA CYS A 21 19.53 -2.01 -3.48
C CYS A 21 20.82 -1.28 -3.08
N LEU A 22 20.90 -0.76 -1.85
CA LEU A 22 22.11 -0.14 -1.32
C LEU A 22 23.24 -1.16 -1.11
N SER A 23 22.93 -2.36 -0.59
CA SER A 23 23.89 -3.46 -0.47
C SER A 23 24.51 -3.82 -1.83
N GLN A 24 23.69 -3.92 -2.90
CA GLN A 24 24.19 -4.18 -4.27
C GLN A 24 25.11 -3.08 -4.81
N LEU A 25 24.99 -1.86 -4.31
CA LEU A 25 25.83 -0.72 -4.68
C LEU A 25 27.00 -0.51 -3.71
N SER A 26 27.17 -1.40 -2.69
CA SER A 26 28.17 -1.28 -1.62
C SER A 26 28.08 0.04 -0.84
N ILE A 27 26.87 0.59 -0.70
CA ILE A 27 26.61 1.81 0.07
C ILE A 27 26.24 1.41 1.50
N PRO A 28 26.98 1.90 2.53
CA PRO A 28 26.67 1.60 3.92
C PRO A 28 25.37 2.27 4.38
N TYR A 29 24.57 1.57 5.16
CA TYR A 29 23.32 2.06 5.71
C TYR A 29 23.07 1.49 7.12
N VAL A 30 22.19 2.16 7.85
CA VAL A 30 21.56 1.64 9.07
C VAL A 30 20.06 1.59 8.85
N ILE A 31 19.43 0.49 9.27
CA ILE A 31 17.97 0.34 9.25
C ILE A 31 17.47 0.20 10.68
N LEU A 32 16.51 1.05 11.05
CA LEU A 32 15.86 1.07 12.36
C LEU A 32 14.44 0.52 12.23
N GLU A 33 14.06 -0.39 13.14
CA GLU A 33 12.70 -0.92 13.21
C GLU A 33 12.21 -0.87 14.67
N ARG A 34 11.02 -0.30 14.89
CA ARG A 34 10.46 -0.17 16.23
C ARG A 34 9.98 -1.51 16.81
N GLU A 35 9.55 -2.42 15.96
CA GLU A 35 9.05 -3.73 16.36
C GLU A 35 10.21 -4.71 16.56
N SER A 36 9.90 -5.92 17.05
CA SER A 36 10.88 -6.98 17.30
C SER A 36 11.33 -7.76 16.05
N CYS A 37 10.73 -7.48 14.90
CA CYS A 37 10.97 -8.21 13.66
C CYS A 37 10.76 -7.36 12.43
N SER A 38 11.39 -7.73 11.33
CA SER A 38 11.10 -7.19 10.00
C SER A 38 9.70 -7.59 9.54
N ALA A 39 9.10 -6.79 8.66
CA ALA A 39 7.77 -7.01 8.10
C ALA A 39 6.67 -7.26 9.15
N SER A 40 6.76 -6.62 10.32
CA SER A 40 5.92 -6.81 11.50
C SER A 40 4.42 -6.73 11.21
N LEU A 41 3.98 -5.83 10.32
CA LEU A 41 2.57 -5.73 9.91
C LEU A 41 2.08 -7.02 9.24
N TRP A 42 2.90 -7.63 8.39
CA TRP A 42 2.57 -8.89 7.73
C TRP A 42 2.56 -10.06 8.70
N ARG A 43 3.49 -10.08 9.65
CA ARG A 43 3.59 -11.17 10.64
C ARG A 43 2.47 -11.10 11.67
N ASN A 44 2.29 -9.93 12.29
CA ASN A 44 1.55 -9.77 13.53
C ASN A 44 0.15 -9.14 13.34
N ARG A 45 -0.11 -8.45 12.21
CA ARG A 45 -1.34 -7.68 11.97
C ARG A 45 -2.17 -8.19 10.79
N ALA A 46 -1.62 -9.08 9.97
CA ALA A 46 -2.33 -9.69 8.86
C ALA A 46 -2.96 -11.02 9.27
N TYR A 47 -4.19 -11.29 8.86
CA TYR A 47 -4.89 -12.55 9.13
C TYR A 47 -4.29 -13.71 8.30
N ASP A 48 -4.41 -14.95 8.76
CA ASP A 48 -3.66 -16.11 8.21
C ASP A 48 -4.08 -16.51 6.79
N ARG A 49 -5.36 -16.32 6.44
CA ARG A 49 -5.87 -16.60 5.09
C ARG A 49 -5.49 -15.53 4.05
N LEU A 50 -4.81 -14.45 4.45
CA LEU A 50 -4.42 -13.39 3.55
C LEU A 50 -3.53 -13.94 2.44
N LYS A 51 -3.83 -13.54 1.21
CA LYS A 51 -2.98 -13.71 0.03
C LYS A 51 -2.68 -12.36 -0.58
N LEU A 52 -1.54 -12.22 -1.22
CA LEU A 52 -1.30 -11.06 -2.07
C LEU A 52 -2.40 -11.01 -3.13
N HIS A 53 -3.00 -9.84 -3.29
CA HIS A 53 -4.14 -9.65 -4.21
C HIS A 53 -3.70 -9.47 -5.68
N LEU A 54 -2.41 -9.23 -5.91
CA LEU A 54 -1.80 -9.20 -7.23
C LEU A 54 -1.06 -10.51 -7.48
N ALA A 55 -0.94 -10.90 -8.74
CA ALA A 55 -0.17 -12.06 -9.15
C ALA A 55 1.33 -11.85 -8.83
N LYS A 56 2.06 -12.94 -8.58
CA LYS A 56 3.44 -12.92 -8.07
C LYS A 56 4.39 -12.08 -8.91
N GLU A 57 4.22 -12.08 -10.23
CA GLU A 57 5.01 -11.30 -11.18
C GLU A 57 4.94 -9.78 -10.97
N PHE A 58 3.91 -9.28 -10.26
CA PHE A 58 3.74 -7.87 -9.89
C PHE A 58 4.07 -7.59 -8.42
N CYS A 59 4.60 -8.58 -7.72
CA CYS A 59 4.84 -8.51 -6.28
C CYS A 59 6.29 -8.81 -5.89
N GLU A 60 7.19 -8.94 -6.87
CA GLU A 60 8.61 -9.17 -6.63
C GLU A 60 9.30 -7.93 -6.07
N LEU A 61 10.20 -8.14 -5.12
CA LEU A 61 11.11 -7.11 -4.64
C LEU A 61 12.39 -7.08 -5.52
N PRO A 62 13.15 -5.98 -5.50
CA PRO A 62 14.36 -5.86 -6.32
C PRO A 62 15.34 -7.01 -6.11
N HIS A 63 15.91 -7.52 -7.19
CA HIS A 63 16.99 -8.51 -7.20
C HIS A 63 16.63 -9.91 -6.67
N MET A 64 15.36 -10.19 -6.42
CA MET A 64 14.91 -11.52 -5.99
C MET A 64 13.51 -11.82 -6.49
N SER A 65 13.37 -12.84 -7.34
CA SER A 65 12.08 -13.34 -7.82
C SER A 65 11.53 -14.43 -6.91
N TYR A 66 10.22 -14.69 -7.01
CA TYR A 66 9.63 -15.88 -6.38
C TYR A 66 10.09 -17.16 -7.09
N PRO A 67 10.11 -18.30 -6.38
CA PRO A 67 10.32 -19.61 -7.01
C PRO A 67 9.32 -19.86 -8.15
N VAL A 68 9.76 -20.61 -9.17
CA VAL A 68 8.94 -20.89 -10.37
C VAL A 68 7.64 -21.61 -9.99
N ASP A 69 7.71 -22.55 -9.05
CA ASP A 69 6.62 -23.35 -8.51
C ASP A 69 5.73 -22.61 -7.50
N ALA A 70 6.10 -21.37 -7.10
CA ALA A 70 5.28 -20.59 -6.19
C ALA A 70 3.91 -20.26 -6.80
N PRO A 71 2.81 -20.32 -6.01
CA PRO A 71 1.46 -20.03 -6.50
C PRO A 71 1.33 -18.62 -7.04
N THR A 72 0.43 -18.41 -8.02
CA THR A 72 0.20 -17.09 -8.65
C THR A 72 -0.14 -16.01 -7.64
N TYR A 73 -0.96 -16.33 -6.64
CA TYR A 73 -1.32 -15.41 -5.54
C TYR A 73 -0.70 -15.92 -4.25
N ILE A 74 0.38 -15.27 -3.85
CA ILE A 74 1.23 -15.68 -2.73
C ILE A 74 0.46 -15.60 -1.40
N PRO A 75 0.33 -16.70 -0.65
CA PRO A 75 -0.22 -16.69 0.71
C PRO A 75 0.67 -15.91 1.67
N LYS A 76 0.09 -15.34 2.75
CA LYS A 76 0.81 -14.62 3.81
C LYS A 76 2.06 -15.37 4.28
N ALA A 77 1.93 -16.65 4.59
CA ALA A 77 3.05 -17.44 5.11
C ALA A 77 4.23 -17.52 4.12
N LEU A 78 3.94 -17.74 2.83
CA LEU A 78 4.99 -17.74 1.80
C LEU A 78 5.56 -16.35 1.54
N PHE A 79 4.75 -15.30 1.66
CA PHE A 79 5.26 -13.93 1.53
C PHE A 79 6.19 -13.56 2.69
N VAL A 80 5.83 -13.93 3.92
CA VAL A 80 6.68 -13.72 5.10
C VAL A 80 7.99 -14.49 4.95
N LYS A 81 7.93 -15.77 4.52
CA LYS A 81 9.14 -16.56 4.24
C LYS A 81 10.01 -15.90 3.15
N TYR A 82 9.41 -15.45 2.06
CA TYR A 82 10.12 -14.72 1.01
C TYR A 82 10.84 -13.48 1.55
N LEU A 83 10.22 -12.74 2.49
CA LEU A 83 10.88 -11.59 3.13
C LEU A 83 12.02 -12.01 4.07
N ASP A 84 11.93 -13.18 4.73
CA ASP A 84 13.02 -13.73 5.54
C ASP A 84 14.19 -14.14 4.65
N ASP A 85 13.93 -14.88 3.59
CA ASP A 85 14.93 -15.28 2.59
C ASP A 85 15.58 -14.03 1.94
N TYR A 86 14.80 -12.95 1.78
CA TYR A 86 15.29 -11.67 1.27
C TYR A 86 16.25 -10.98 2.25
N VAL A 87 15.91 -10.93 3.53
CA VAL A 87 16.77 -10.39 4.60
C VAL A 87 18.08 -11.15 4.67
N GLU A 88 18.03 -12.49 4.62
CA GLU A 88 19.20 -13.36 4.66
C GLU A 88 20.08 -13.18 3.41
N ARG A 89 19.49 -13.25 2.21
CA ARG A 89 20.20 -13.13 0.93
C ARG A 89 21.01 -11.84 0.81
N PHE A 90 20.48 -10.72 1.29
CA PHE A 90 21.13 -9.41 1.21
C PHE A 90 21.85 -9.02 2.50
N ASN A 91 21.93 -9.94 3.47
CA ASN A 91 22.58 -9.74 4.77
C ASN A 91 22.08 -8.44 5.46
N ILE A 92 20.79 -8.18 5.41
CA ILE A 92 20.19 -6.99 6.01
C ILE A 92 20.13 -7.17 7.53
N ARG A 93 20.59 -6.19 8.31
CA ARG A 93 20.66 -6.23 9.77
C ARG A 93 19.89 -5.09 10.41
N PRO A 94 18.54 -5.18 10.57
CA PRO A 94 17.78 -4.15 11.22
C PRO A 94 18.12 -4.04 12.72
N LYS A 95 18.24 -2.81 13.22
CA LYS A 95 18.25 -2.54 14.66
C LYS A 95 16.81 -2.52 15.14
N TYR A 96 16.35 -3.62 15.71
CA TYR A 96 14.99 -3.78 16.23
C TYR A 96 14.78 -3.01 17.54
N HIS A 97 13.52 -2.88 17.98
CA HIS A 97 13.12 -2.15 19.18
C HIS A 97 13.61 -0.71 19.21
N THR A 98 13.84 -0.13 18.04
CA THR A 98 14.37 1.22 17.88
C THR A 98 13.32 2.10 17.18
N SER A 99 12.64 2.91 18.00
CA SER A 99 11.63 3.87 17.55
C SER A 99 12.25 5.24 17.29
N VAL A 100 11.83 5.90 16.23
CA VAL A 100 12.15 7.30 16.01
C VAL A 100 11.05 8.13 16.68
N GLU A 101 11.38 8.87 17.74
CA GLU A 101 10.46 9.72 18.51
C GLU A 101 10.49 11.14 17.99
N SER A 102 9.53 11.82 17.78
CA SER A 102 8.34 12.55 18.13
C SER A 102 8.00 13.71 17.20
N SER A 103 6.77 14.08 17.09
CA SER A 103 6.16 15.38 17.40
C SER A 103 4.71 15.46 16.93
N THR A 104 3.91 16.31 17.57
CA THR A 104 2.47 16.41 17.74
C THR A 104 1.74 17.01 16.55
N TYR A 105 0.52 16.52 16.27
CA TYR A 105 -0.49 17.22 15.46
C TYR A 105 -1.92 16.88 15.91
N ASP A 106 -2.83 17.85 15.76
CA ASP A 106 -4.25 17.79 16.10
C ASP A 106 -5.16 17.96 14.88
N ASN A 107 -6.34 17.44 15.04
CA ASN A 107 -7.56 17.22 14.28
C ASN A 107 -8.02 18.25 13.26
N ASP A 108 -8.81 17.86 12.29
CA ASP A 108 -10.27 17.80 12.24
C ASP A 108 -10.84 17.16 10.96
N LYS A 109 -11.76 16.21 11.17
CA LYS A 109 -12.90 15.73 10.39
C LYS A 109 -12.86 15.73 8.86
N LYS A 110 -13.04 14.54 8.24
CA LYS A 110 -13.95 14.41 7.08
C LYS A 110 -14.42 12.99 6.85
N CYS A 111 -15.74 12.87 6.61
CA CYS A 111 -16.45 11.65 6.23
C CYS A 111 -16.01 11.11 4.86
N TRP A 112 -15.92 9.79 4.76
CA TRP A 112 -15.62 9.08 3.54
C TRP A 112 -16.90 8.62 2.83
N SER A 113 -17.16 9.14 1.61
CA SER A 113 -18.04 8.49 0.65
C SER A 113 -17.22 7.38 -0.05
N ILE A 114 -17.62 6.10 0.11
CA ILE A 114 -16.89 4.98 -0.47
C ILE A 114 -17.47 4.71 -1.85
N VAL A 115 -16.80 5.22 -2.87
CA VAL A 115 -17.04 4.88 -4.27
C VAL A 115 -15.97 3.86 -4.66
N ILE A 116 -16.37 2.61 -5.01
CA ILE A 116 -15.45 1.50 -5.24
C ILE A 116 -15.70 0.83 -6.59
N HIS A 117 -14.61 0.36 -7.24
CA HIS A 117 -14.69 -0.64 -8.28
C HIS A 117 -14.62 -2.03 -7.65
N VAL A 118 -15.58 -2.88 -8.01
CA VAL A 118 -15.56 -4.30 -7.64
C VAL A 118 -15.07 -5.10 -8.84
N MET A 119 -14.05 -5.92 -8.62
CA MET A 119 -13.34 -6.68 -9.66
C MET A 119 -13.05 -8.10 -9.20
N THR A 120 -12.82 -9.02 -10.16
CA THR A 120 -12.20 -10.32 -9.85
C THR A 120 -10.68 -10.22 -9.92
N LYS A 121 -9.98 -11.20 -9.33
CA LYS A 121 -8.51 -11.28 -9.39
C LYS A 121 -8.01 -11.39 -10.81
N GLU A 122 -8.72 -12.16 -11.62
CA GLU A 122 -8.41 -12.42 -13.03
C GLU A 122 -8.54 -11.14 -13.86
N LEU A 123 -9.61 -10.34 -13.63
CA LEU A 123 -9.79 -9.05 -14.31
C LEU A 123 -8.68 -8.07 -13.95
N ILE A 124 -8.25 -8.03 -12.69
CA ILE A 124 -7.14 -7.16 -12.28
C ILE A 124 -5.84 -7.60 -12.95
N ARG A 125 -5.56 -8.92 -12.98
CA ARG A 125 -4.39 -9.46 -13.66
C ARG A 125 -4.40 -9.12 -15.16
N LEU A 126 -5.53 -9.34 -15.82
CA LEU A 126 -5.74 -8.98 -17.23
C LEU A 126 -5.47 -7.49 -17.45
N GLY A 127 -6.06 -6.62 -16.63
CA GLY A 127 -5.89 -5.17 -16.73
C GLY A 127 -4.44 -4.74 -16.58
N MET A 128 -3.71 -5.30 -15.62
CA MET A 128 -2.28 -5.00 -15.42
C MET A 128 -1.45 -5.48 -16.62
N THR A 129 -1.73 -6.67 -17.17
CA THR A 129 -1.04 -7.20 -18.35
C THR A 129 -1.30 -6.34 -19.59
N LEU A 130 -2.56 -5.97 -19.82
CA LEU A 130 -2.95 -5.13 -20.95
C LEU A 130 -2.40 -3.70 -20.86
N ALA A 131 -2.31 -3.13 -19.65
CA ALA A 131 -1.80 -1.78 -19.42
C ALA A 131 -0.31 -1.61 -19.82
N HIS A 132 0.44 -2.70 -19.98
CA HIS A 132 1.79 -2.65 -20.54
C HIS A 132 1.84 -2.47 -22.06
N ARG A 133 0.72 -2.74 -22.77
CA ARG A 133 0.67 -2.76 -24.23
C ARG A 133 -0.38 -1.85 -24.85
N LEU A 134 -1.39 -1.47 -24.09
CA LEU A 134 -2.55 -0.71 -24.57
C LEU A 134 -2.74 0.59 -23.78
N PRO A 135 -3.33 1.63 -24.38
CA PRO A 135 -3.72 2.86 -23.66
C PRO A 135 -4.65 2.56 -22.49
N LEU A 136 -4.42 3.21 -21.34
CA LEU A 136 -5.19 2.99 -20.10
C LEU A 136 -6.70 3.13 -20.29
N ASN A 137 -7.16 4.08 -21.10
CA ASN A 137 -8.59 4.29 -21.36
C ASN A 137 -9.23 3.08 -22.03
N LEU A 138 -8.54 2.42 -22.95
CA LEU A 138 -9.04 1.21 -23.61
C LEU A 138 -9.11 0.05 -22.62
N VAL A 139 -8.06 -0.11 -21.81
CA VAL A 139 -8.02 -1.14 -20.76
C VAL A 139 -9.15 -0.93 -19.75
N ASP A 140 -9.37 0.29 -19.30
CA ASP A 140 -10.43 0.62 -18.35
C ASP A 140 -11.83 0.33 -18.91
N ASN A 141 -12.07 0.65 -20.18
CA ASN A 141 -13.36 0.33 -20.84
C ASN A 141 -13.62 -1.18 -20.88
N ILE A 142 -12.60 -1.97 -21.24
CA ILE A 142 -12.70 -3.45 -21.24
C ILE A 142 -12.99 -3.97 -19.82
N LEU A 143 -12.27 -3.49 -18.81
CA LEU A 143 -12.44 -3.92 -17.42
C LEU A 143 -13.81 -3.54 -16.86
N VAL A 144 -14.30 -2.33 -17.13
CA VAL A 144 -15.61 -1.87 -16.68
C VAL A 144 -16.72 -2.67 -17.34
N MET A 145 -16.62 -2.94 -18.65
CA MET A 145 -17.58 -3.75 -19.38
C MET A 145 -17.64 -5.19 -18.85
N ALA A 146 -16.48 -5.82 -18.64
CA ALA A 146 -16.40 -7.15 -18.05
C ALA A 146 -16.95 -7.20 -16.61
N ALA A 147 -16.65 -6.20 -15.78
CA ALA A 147 -17.18 -6.10 -14.43
C ALA A 147 -18.71 -5.88 -14.41
N ASN A 148 -19.25 -5.12 -15.38
CA ASN A 148 -20.70 -4.98 -15.54
C ASN A 148 -21.38 -6.31 -15.89
N PHE A 149 -20.75 -7.09 -16.76
CA PHE A 149 -21.25 -8.40 -17.13
C PHE A 149 -21.27 -9.40 -15.95
N ILE A 150 -20.19 -9.42 -15.17
CA ILE A 150 -20.02 -10.35 -14.03
C ILE A 150 -20.89 -9.96 -12.84
N PHE A 151 -20.83 -8.68 -12.44
CA PHE A 151 -21.47 -8.22 -11.21
C PHE A 151 -22.82 -7.53 -11.40
N GLY A 152 -23.14 -7.08 -12.63
CA GLY A 152 -24.34 -6.33 -12.90
C GLY A 152 -24.35 -4.94 -12.25
N ASP A 153 -25.54 -4.38 -12.10
CA ASP A 153 -25.76 -3.11 -11.41
C ASP A 153 -25.83 -3.31 -9.89
N LEU A 154 -24.80 -2.83 -9.21
CA LEU A 154 -24.69 -2.89 -7.74
C LEU A 154 -25.23 -1.61 -7.05
N SER A 155 -25.66 -0.59 -7.80
CA SER A 155 -26.19 0.65 -7.23
C SER A 155 -27.45 0.43 -6.39
N ARG A 156 -28.28 -0.54 -6.80
CA ARG A 156 -29.47 -0.99 -6.06
C ARG A 156 -29.18 -1.55 -4.67
N HIS A 157 -27.94 -1.96 -4.45
CA HIS A 157 -27.45 -2.49 -3.18
C HIS A 157 -26.55 -1.50 -2.43
N GLY A 158 -26.60 -0.21 -2.77
CA GLY A 158 -25.82 0.85 -2.10
C GLY A 158 -24.36 0.95 -2.52
N ILE A 159 -23.93 0.23 -3.57
CA ILE A 159 -22.55 0.27 -4.08
C ILE A 159 -22.53 1.05 -5.39
N THR A 160 -22.04 2.29 -5.33
CA THR A 160 -21.92 3.16 -6.52
C THR A 160 -20.57 2.97 -7.19
N ARG A 161 -20.56 2.75 -8.51
CA ARG A 161 -19.33 2.63 -9.29
C ARG A 161 -18.75 4.01 -9.62
N PRO A 162 -17.41 4.22 -9.52
CA PRO A 162 -16.77 5.46 -9.94
C PRO A 162 -16.98 5.73 -11.44
N LYS A 163 -17.04 7.01 -11.81
CA LYS A 163 -17.08 7.43 -13.23
C LYS A 163 -15.74 7.15 -13.94
N MET A 164 -14.63 7.24 -13.20
CA MET A 164 -13.27 6.97 -13.70
C MET A 164 -13.01 5.47 -13.67
N GLY A 165 -12.34 4.92 -14.69
CA GLY A 165 -11.99 3.51 -14.75
C GLY A 165 -11.00 3.07 -13.65
N PRO A 166 -10.90 1.77 -13.37
CA PRO A 166 -10.15 1.27 -12.20
C PRO A 166 -8.64 1.52 -12.28
N MET A 167 -8.04 1.43 -13.46
CA MET A 167 -6.60 1.64 -13.65
C MET A 167 -6.26 3.14 -13.59
N ALA A 168 -7.07 4.00 -14.23
CA ALA A 168 -6.93 5.44 -14.15
C ALA A 168 -7.16 5.96 -12.71
N LEU A 169 -8.17 5.43 -12.01
CA LEU A 169 -8.43 5.76 -10.61
C LEU A 169 -7.23 5.38 -9.72
N LYS A 170 -6.66 4.19 -9.92
CA LYS A 170 -5.46 3.75 -9.20
C LYS A 170 -4.26 4.64 -9.51
N SER A 171 -4.05 4.99 -10.77
CA SER A 171 -2.95 5.86 -11.18
C SER A 171 -3.07 7.25 -10.53
N LYS A 172 -4.29 7.83 -10.54
CA LYS A 172 -4.51 9.20 -10.04
C LYS A 172 -4.61 9.30 -8.52
N THR A 173 -5.19 8.30 -7.85
CA THR A 173 -5.52 8.40 -6.41
C THR A 173 -4.79 7.38 -5.53
N GLY A 174 -4.08 6.41 -6.14
CA GLY A 174 -3.50 5.26 -5.45
C GLY A 174 -4.54 4.26 -4.91
N ARG A 175 -5.84 4.48 -5.14
CA ARG A 175 -6.90 3.58 -4.68
C ARG A 175 -7.05 2.41 -5.64
N SER A 176 -6.88 1.19 -5.14
CA SER A 176 -7.10 -0.03 -5.91
C SER A 176 -8.58 -0.40 -5.97
N ALA A 177 -8.97 -1.11 -7.03
CA ALA A 177 -10.26 -1.77 -7.08
C ALA A 177 -10.39 -2.80 -5.95
N VAL A 178 -11.59 -2.97 -5.43
CA VAL A 178 -11.90 -4.01 -4.43
C VAL A 178 -12.04 -5.36 -5.15
N ILE A 179 -11.33 -6.36 -4.64
CA ILE A 179 -11.39 -7.73 -5.18
C ILE A 179 -12.50 -8.49 -4.47
N ASP A 180 -13.54 -8.85 -5.21
CA ASP A 180 -14.59 -9.68 -4.68
C ASP A 180 -14.13 -11.14 -4.53
N VAL A 181 -14.45 -11.71 -3.38
CA VAL A 181 -14.21 -13.13 -3.04
C VAL A 181 -15.49 -13.81 -2.56
N GLY A 182 -16.66 -13.32 -3.04
CA GLY A 182 -17.99 -13.85 -2.73
C GLY A 182 -18.89 -12.87 -1.96
N THR A 183 -18.38 -11.73 -1.51
CA THR A 183 -19.11 -10.71 -0.74
C THR A 183 -20.29 -10.16 -1.54
N VAL A 184 -20.11 -9.89 -2.83
CA VAL A 184 -21.19 -9.40 -3.72
C VAL A 184 -22.35 -10.39 -3.76
N GLY A 185 -22.06 -11.70 -3.78
CA GLY A 185 -23.09 -12.75 -3.71
C GLY A 185 -23.91 -12.68 -2.42
N LEU A 186 -23.28 -12.42 -1.28
CA LEU A 186 -23.94 -12.27 0.02
C LEU A 186 -24.77 -10.97 0.09
N ILE A 187 -24.30 -9.88 -0.50
CA ILE A 187 -25.02 -8.61 -0.60
C ILE A 187 -26.29 -8.79 -1.46
N LYS A 188 -26.18 -9.43 -2.63
CA LYS A 188 -27.34 -9.70 -3.51
C LYS A 188 -28.39 -10.60 -2.85
N LYS A 189 -27.97 -11.48 -1.94
CA LYS A 189 -28.89 -12.33 -1.15
C LYS A 189 -29.48 -11.62 0.07
N GLY A 190 -29.11 -10.36 0.34
CA GLY A 190 -29.56 -9.62 1.52
C GLY A 190 -28.97 -10.08 2.85
N ILE A 191 -27.94 -10.95 2.83
CA ILE A 191 -27.23 -11.41 4.05
C ILE A 191 -26.31 -10.29 4.59
N ILE A 192 -25.74 -9.49 3.68
CA ILE A 192 -24.98 -8.29 3.99
C ILE A 192 -25.74 -7.08 3.45
N GLU A 193 -26.05 -6.13 4.32
CA GLU A 193 -26.63 -4.84 3.93
C GLU A 193 -25.57 -3.77 3.87
N VAL A 194 -25.53 -3.02 2.77
CA VAL A 194 -24.68 -1.84 2.62
C VAL A 194 -25.43 -0.62 3.11
N GLN A 195 -24.95 0.00 4.17
CA GLN A 195 -25.52 1.23 4.73
C GLN A 195 -24.70 2.45 4.30
N GLY A 196 -25.32 3.64 4.42
CA GLY A 196 -24.63 4.90 4.15
C GLY A 196 -23.58 5.26 5.20
N CYS A 197 -23.00 6.47 5.09
CA CYS A 197 -21.97 6.94 6.02
C CYS A 197 -22.50 7.01 7.44
N THR A 198 -21.70 6.52 8.39
CA THR A 198 -21.93 6.66 9.82
C THR A 198 -21.82 8.13 10.21
N ASN A 199 -22.79 8.63 11.00
CA ASN A 199 -22.79 9.96 11.58
C ASN A 199 -22.22 9.91 13.01
N LYS A 200 -22.80 9.05 13.86
CA LYS A 200 -22.43 8.95 15.27
C LYS A 200 -22.65 7.53 15.80
N ILE A 201 -21.94 7.18 16.86
CA ILE A 201 -22.08 5.89 17.57
C ILE A 201 -22.35 6.19 19.04
N PHE A 202 -23.39 5.57 19.59
CA PHE A 202 -23.80 5.68 21.00
C PHE A 202 -23.99 4.29 21.57
N GLY A 203 -23.03 3.81 22.33
CA GLY A 203 -23.06 2.43 22.83
C GLY A 203 -23.11 1.43 21.65
N ASN A 204 -24.20 0.68 21.55
CA ASN A 204 -24.42 -0.29 20.47
C ASN A 204 -25.27 0.27 19.29
N ILE A 205 -25.68 1.55 19.34
CA ILE A 205 -26.48 2.19 18.29
C ILE A 205 -25.60 2.98 17.35
N VAL A 206 -25.70 2.71 16.06
CA VAL A 206 -25.07 3.49 15.00
C VAL A 206 -26.11 4.35 14.32
N GLU A 207 -25.91 5.66 14.33
CA GLU A 207 -26.67 6.63 13.56
C GLU A 207 -25.98 6.90 12.24
N PHE A 208 -26.70 6.80 11.13
CA PHE A 208 -26.23 7.09 9.80
C PHE A 208 -26.59 8.53 9.39
N LYS A 209 -25.85 9.10 8.43
CA LYS A 209 -26.12 10.47 7.93
C LYS A 209 -27.54 10.69 7.38
N CYS A 210 -28.19 9.63 6.93
CA CYS A 210 -29.60 9.68 6.51
C CYS A 210 -30.60 9.75 7.69
N GLY A 211 -30.12 9.79 8.94
CA GLY A 211 -30.95 9.78 10.14
C GLY A 211 -31.36 8.38 10.63
N LYS A 212 -31.11 7.32 9.84
CA LYS A 212 -31.40 5.93 10.26
C LYS A 212 -30.53 5.56 11.46
N LYS A 213 -31.12 4.89 12.46
CA LYS A 213 -30.44 4.36 13.64
C LYS A 213 -30.62 2.85 13.67
N ILE A 214 -29.52 2.13 13.83
CA ILE A 214 -29.52 0.65 13.92
C ILE A 214 -28.71 0.24 15.14
N SER A 215 -29.24 -0.70 15.91
CA SER A 215 -28.53 -1.36 17.00
C SER A 215 -27.73 -2.54 16.47
N PHE A 216 -26.49 -2.71 16.97
CA PHE A 216 -25.59 -3.81 16.60
C PHE A 216 -25.07 -4.48 17.87
N ASP A 217 -24.95 -5.80 17.84
CA ASP A 217 -24.33 -6.58 18.92
C ASP A 217 -22.82 -6.39 18.94
N MET A 218 -22.19 -6.14 17.76
CA MET A 218 -20.77 -5.94 17.61
C MET A 218 -20.47 -4.92 16.50
N ILE A 219 -19.49 -4.06 16.75
CA ILE A 219 -18.99 -3.09 15.76
C ILE A 219 -17.51 -3.37 15.50
N VAL A 220 -17.15 -3.63 14.24
CA VAL A 220 -15.78 -3.87 13.82
C VAL A 220 -15.28 -2.69 12.97
N PHE A 221 -14.23 -2.01 13.43
CA PHE A 221 -13.59 -0.91 12.70
C PHE A 221 -12.51 -1.46 11.77
N ALA A 222 -12.79 -1.51 10.46
CA ALA A 222 -11.86 -1.91 9.41
C ALA A 222 -11.44 -0.69 8.57
N THR A 223 -11.02 0.39 9.22
CA THR A 223 -10.80 1.72 8.62
C THR A 223 -9.42 1.92 8.01
N GLY A 224 -8.57 0.90 8.08
CA GLY A 224 -7.20 0.95 7.58
C GLY A 224 -6.22 1.70 8.50
N TYR A 225 -5.03 1.96 7.99
CA TYR A 225 -3.96 2.65 8.73
C TYR A 225 -3.70 4.03 8.14
N LYS A 226 -3.38 4.99 9.03
CA LYS A 226 -2.90 6.31 8.67
C LYS A 226 -1.38 6.33 8.72
N SER A 227 -0.73 7.08 7.83
CA SER A 227 0.72 7.29 7.93
C SER A 227 1.05 8.01 9.24
N THR A 228 2.09 7.54 9.92
CA THR A 228 2.62 8.16 11.14
C THR A 228 3.90 8.95 10.86
N THR A 229 4.26 9.15 9.60
CA THR A 229 5.52 9.78 9.22
C THR A 229 5.63 11.20 9.75
N ASN A 230 4.57 11.99 9.67
CA ASN A 230 4.54 13.37 10.18
C ASN A 230 4.61 13.47 11.72
N ILE A 231 4.48 12.35 12.44
CA ILE A 231 4.60 12.35 13.91
C ILE A 231 6.06 12.54 14.32
N TRP A 232 7.00 11.96 13.55
CA TRP A 232 8.42 11.94 13.90
C TRP A 232 9.31 12.70 12.91
N LEU A 233 8.90 12.87 11.64
CA LEU A 233 9.67 13.58 10.62
C LEU A 233 9.42 15.08 10.75
N LYS A 234 10.42 15.80 11.29
CA LYS A 234 10.44 17.26 11.29
C LYS A 234 10.98 17.77 9.97
N ASN A 235 10.49 18.93 9.51
CA ASN A 235 10.89 19.57 8.24
C ASN A 235 10.64 18.67 7.01
N GLY A 236 9.58 17.85 7.08
CA GLY A 236 9.15 16.99 5.98
C GLY A 236 8.16 17.64 5.00
N GLU A 237 7.82 18.91 5.23
CA GLU A 237 6.76 19.66 4.51
C GLU A 237 7.10 19.87 3.03
N SER A 238 8.38 19.86 2.65
CA SER A 238 8.81 19.92 1.24
C SER A 238 8.54 18.63 0.48
N MET A 239 8.34 17.52 1.20
CA MET A 239 8.15 16.18 0.63
C MET A 239 6.78 15.58 0.89
N LEU A 240 6.22 15.76 2.10
CA LEU A 240 4.99 15.12 2.56
C LEU A 240 3.91 16.14 2.90
N ASN A 241 2.68 15.83 2.52
CA ASN A 241 1.50 16.60 2.91
C ASN A 241 1.04 16.24 4.34
N ASP A 242 0.00 16.91 4.85
CA ASP A 242 -0.57 16.71 6.20
C ASP A 242 -1.01 15.27 6.50
N ASN A 243 -1.25 14.47 5.48
CA ASN A 243 -1.58 13.05 5.60
C ASN A 243 -0.36 12.12 5.61
N GLY A 244 0.87 12.67 5.57
CA GLY A 244 2.11 11.92 5.49
C GLY A 244 2.27 11.18 4.17
N LEU A 245 1.75 11.75 3.08
CA LEU A 245 1.87 11.24 1.72
C LEU A 245 2.68 12.21 0.86
N PRO A 246 3.37 11.73 -0.19
CA PRO A 246 4.16 12.60 -1.05
C PRO A 246 3.32 13.71 -1.67
N ILE A 247 3.87 14.92 -1.72
CA ILE A 247 3.29 16.08 -2.41
C ILE A 247 3.48 15.93 -3.92
N LYS A 248 4.68 15.48 -4.34
CA LYS A 248 4.99 15.24 -5.75
C LYS A 248 4.30 13.97 -6.24
N GLU A 249 3.78 14.02 -7.45
CA GLU A 249 3.18 12.86 -8.10
C GLU A 249 4.26 11.94 -8.70
N TYR A 250 3.86 10.70 -9.00
CA TYR A 250 4.68 9.75 -9.75
C TYR A 250 5.07 10.34 -11.11
N PRO A 251 6.32 10.19 -11.57
CA PRO A 251 7.39 9.34 -11.03
C PRO A 251 8.33 10.01 -10.01
N ASN A 252 8.13 11.27 -9.63
CA ASN A 252 9.07 12.09 -8.85
C ASN A 252 8.74 12.15 -7.34
N HIS A 253 7.78 11.36 -6.88
CA HIS A 253 7.28 11.35 -5.50
C HIS A 253 8.29 10.87 -4.45
N TRP A 254 9.29 10.10 -4.85
CA TRP A 254 10.23 9.42 -3.96
C TRP A 254 11.39 10.30 -3.46
N LYS A 255 11.61 11.49 -4.08
CA LYS A 255 12.74 12.37 -3.78
C LYS A 255 12.28 13.71 -3.19
N GLY A 256 12.72 14.00 -1.98
CA GLY A 256 12.64 15.27 -1.31
C GLY A 256 13.91 16.09 -1.44
N GLU A 257 14.09 17.04 -0.52
CA GLU A 257 15.27 17.90 -0.41
C GLU A 257 16.25 17.33 0.62
N ASN A 258 17.48 17.81 0.59
CA ASN A 258 18.52 17.52 1.60
C ASN A 258 18.76 16.03 1.86
N GLY A 259 18.66 15.20 0.82
CA GLY A 259 18.84 13.74 0.95
C GLY A 259 17.67 13.04 1.62
N LEU A 260 16.50 13.64 1.68
CA LEU A 260 15.28 13.00 2.17
C LEU A 260 14.62 12.18 1.05
N TYR A 261 14.29 10.93 1.35
CA TYR A 261 13.65 10.00 0.40
C TYR A 261 12.46 9.28 1.04
N CYS A 262 11.51 8.85 0.21
CA CYS A 262 10.45 7.92 0.64
C CYS A 262 10.20 6.83 -0.38
N ALA A 263 9.88 5.63 0.08
CA ALA A 263 9.47 4.51 -0.77
C ALA A 263 8.15 3.91 -0.29
N GLY A 264 7.32 3.51 -1.26
CA GLY A 264 6.03 2.86 -1.00
C GLY A 264 4.90 3.78 -0.56
N LEU A 265 5.15 5.08 -0.36
CA LEU A 265 4.12 6.04 0.04
C LEU A 265 3.21 6.46 -1.12
N ALA A 266 3.62 6.26 -2.36
CA ALA A 266 2.79 6.50 -3.55
C ALA A 266 1.63 5.51 -3.74
N ARG A 267 1.46 4.53 -2.86
CA ARG A 267 0.37 3.53 -2.86
C ARG A 267 0.32 2.69 -4.14
N ARG A 268 1.47 2.45 -4.78
CA ARG A 268 1.59 1.64 -6.01
C ARG A 268 1.90 0.15 -5.75
N GLY A 269 1.72 -0.32 -4.51
CA GLY A 269 1.97 -1.70 -4.11
C GLY A 269 3.46 -2.08 -4.14
N LEU A 270 3.74 -3.37 -4.12
CA LEU A 270 5.12 -3.89 -4.08
C LEU A 270 5.93 -3.54 -5.33
N ALA A 271 5.30 -3.55 -6.52
CA ALA A 271 5.95 -3.11 -7.75
C ALA A 271 6.42 -1.64 -7.69
N GLY A 272 5.62 -0.74 -7.09
CA GLY A 272 6.02 0.65 -6.85
C GLY A 272 7.19 0.74 -5.89
N ILE A 273 7.19 -0.04 -4.80
CA ILE A 273 8.30 -0.12 -3.85
C ILE A 273 9.59 -0.52 -4.55
N ALA A 274 9.53 -1.51 -5.45
CA ALA A 274 10.70 -1.98 -6.19
C ALA A 274 11.31 -0.91 -7.10
N VAL A 275 10.47 -0.10 -7.74
CA VAL A 275 10.92 1.04 -8.57
C VAL A 275 11.53 2.13 -7.71
N ASP A 276 10.84 2.54 -6.64
CA ASP A 276 11.31 3.58 -5.73
C ASP A 276 12.69 3.22 -5.14
N ALA A 277 12.85 1.98 -4.65
CA ALA A 277 14.10 1.53 -4.04
C ALA A 277 15.30 1.61 -5.01
N LYS A 278 15.10 1.21 -6.28
CA LYS A 278 16.14 1.31 -7.32
C LYS A 278 16.50 2.75 -7.64
N ASN A 279 15.51 3.64 -7.74
CA ASN A 279 15.72 5.06 -8.05
C ASN A 279 16.46 5.76 -6.90
N ILE A 280 16.03 5.53 -5.65
CA ILE A 280 16.66 6.08 -4.44
C ILE A 280 18.12 5.63 -4.36
N ALA A 281 18.40 4.35 -4.53
CA ALA A 281 19.76 3.82 -4.45
C ALA A 281 20.69 4.41 -5.54
N LYS A 282 20.17 4.59 -6.76
CA LYS A 282 20.93 5.25 -7.86
C LYS A 282 21.23 6.71 -7.54
N ASP A 283 20.26 7.45 -7.05
CA ASP A 283 20.42 8.88 -6.72
C ASP A 283 21.43 9.06 -5.58
N ILE A 284 21.34 8.24 -4.51
CA ILE A 284 22.30 8.24 -3.42
C ILE A 284 23.72 7.93 -3.94
N LYS A 285 23.88 6.94 -4.82
CA LYS A 285 25.17 6.63 -5.43
C LYS A 285 25.76 7.82 -6.19
N SER A 286 24.92 8.52 -6.97
CA SER A 286 25.35 9.71 -7.72
C SER A 286 25.78 10.84 -6.78
N MET A 287 25.04 11.09 -5.68
CA MET A 287 25.40 12.11 -4.69
C MET A 287 26.73 11.81 -4.00
N ILE A 288 26.96 10.57 -3.59
CA ILE A 288 28.23 10.16 -2.94
C ILE A 288 29.40 10.35 -3.92
N GLY A 289 29.22 9.93 -5.18
CA GLY A 289 30.24 10.11 -6.22
C GLY A 289 30.61 11.57 -6.47
N SER A 290 29.65 12.49 -6.40
CA SER A 290 29.89 13.93 -6.57
C SER A 290 30.51 14.63 -5.34
N MET A 291 30.46 14.01 -4.16
CA MET A 291 31.12 14.50 -2.94
C MET A 291 32.58 14.04 -2.83
N SER A 292 32.96 13.03 -3.62
CA SER A 292 34.33 12.45 -3.61
C SER A 292 35.22 12.98 -4.75
N SER A 293 34.66 13.82 -5.63
CA SER A 293 35.33 14.56 -6.69
C SER A 293 35.56 16.02 -6.28
#